data_f2d7388c3973d80c451f4f98f0dce2cf
#
_entry.id   f2d7388c3973d80c451f4f98f0dce2cf
#
_cell.length_a   1.000
_cell.length_b   1.000
_cell.length_c   1.000
_cell.angle_alpha   90.00
_cell.angle_beta   90.00
_cell.angle_gamma   90.00
#
_symmetry.space_group_name_H-M   'P 1'
#
loop_
_entity.id
_entity.type
_entity.pdbx_description
1 polymer ?
#
loop_
_entity_poly.entity_id
_entity_poly.type
_entity_poly.pdbx_seq_one_letter_code
_entity_poly.pdbx_strand_id
1 'polypeptide(L)'
;MNTKRKVSVQIEGRSYALITADDEKYVQGVADDVIAQIKKIVTSTNHLDTRDCAILAALNFCDDRNKALRNKKECISKADKIIRQTNDLNKQCSEYKTRLAEV
;
A
#
# COMPACT_ATOMS: atom_id res chain seq x y z
N MET A 1 4.58 -23.84 0.45
CA MET A 1 5.99 -23.39 0.44
C MET A 1 6.21 -22.35 -0.62
N ASN A 2 6.92 -21.28 -0.25
CA ASN A 2 7.18 -20.17 -1.14
C ASN A 2 8.34 -20.46 -2.09
N THR A 3 8.07 -21.25 -3.11
CA THR A 3 9.06 -21.53 -4.14
C THR A 3 8.95 -20.46 -5.22
N LYS A 4 10.04 -19.76 -5.46
CA LYS A 4 10.09 -18.76 -6.53
C LYS A 4 9.96 -19.45 -7.88
N ARG A 5 9.11 -18.92 -8.72
CA ARG A 5 8.91 -19.41 -10.09
C ARG A 5 8.91 -18.24 -11.05
N LYS A 6 9.03 -18.57 -12.31
CA LYS A 6 9.03 -17.59 -13.40
C LYS A 6 7.60 -17.36 -13.87
N VAL A 7 7.13 -16.12 -13.80
CA VAL A 7 5.82 -15.71 -14.28
C VAL A 7 6.01 -14.70 -15.40
N SER A 8 5.36 -14.93 -16.53
CA SER A 8 5.43 -14.05 -17.68
C SER A 8 4.23 -13.13 -17.74
N VAL A 9 4.46 -11.84 -17.93
CA VAL A 9 3.40 -10.84 -18.13
C VAL A 9 3.66 -10.09 -19.44
N GLN A 10 2.59 -9.64 -20.09
CA GLN A 10 2.69 -8.85 -21.31
C GLN A 10 2.31 -7.40 -21.05
N ILE A 11 3.20 -6.48 -21.43
CA ILE A 11 3.00 -5.04 -21.28
C ILE A 11 3.47 -4.38 -22.58
N GLU A 12 2.59 -3.60 -23.20
CA GLU A 12 2.89 -2.88 -24.44
C GLU A 12 3.42 -3.79 -25.57
N GLY A 13 2.81 -4.96 -25.70
CA GLY A 13 3.17 -5.92 -26.76
C GLY A 13 4.45 -6.71 -26.51
N ARG A 14 5.08 -6.53 -25.38
CA ARG A 14 6.29 -7.27 -24.99
C ARG A 14 6.03 -8.15 -23.79
N SER A 15 6.72 -9.29 -23.77
CA SER A 15 6.68 -10.24 -22.67
C SER A 15 7.81 -9.98 -21.67
N TYR A 16 7.47 -9.93 -20.41
CA TYR A 16 8.46 -9.76 -19.33
C TYR A 16 8.33 -10.93 -18.35
N ALA A 17 9.46 -11.51 -17.99
CA ALA A 17 9.50 -12.61 -17.05
C ALA A 17 9.89 -12.09 -15.66
N LEU A 18 9.08 -12.43 -14.67
CA LEU A 18 9.33 -12.10 -13.28
C LEU A 18 9.59 -13.36 -12.50
N ILE A 19 10.57 -13.32 -11.61
CA ILE A 19 10.84 -14.42 -10.68
C ILE A 19 10.20 -14.03 -9.35
N THR A 20 9.19 -14.78 -8.94
CA THR A 20 8.40 -14.43 -7.77
C THR A 20 7.85 -15.68 -7.09
N ALA A 21 7.65 -15.58 -5.77
CA ALA A 21 6.92 -16.58 -4.99
C ALA A 21 5.41 -16.28 -4.93
N ASP A 22 5.00 -15.12 -5.43
CA ASP A 22 3.60 -14.69 -5.41
C ASP A 22 2.74 -15.47 -6.40
N ASP A 23 1.43 -15.47 -6.17
CA ASP A 23 0.45 -16.10 -7.02
C ASP A 23 0.44 -15.43 -8.40
N GLU A 24 0.29 -16.23 -9.45
CA GLU A 24 0.21 -15.75 -10.83
C GLU A 24 -0.91 -14.74 -11.04
N LYS A 25 -2.06 -14.97 -10.39
CA LYS A 25 -3.21 -14.07 -10.46
C LYS A 25 -2.88 -12.70 -9.86
N TYR A 26 -2.15 -12.68 -8.74
CA TYR A 26 -1.69 -11.45 -8.12
C TYR A 26 -0.73 -10.69 -9.04
N VAL A 27 0.23 -11.39 -9.62
CA VAL A 27 1.23 -10.80 -10.54
C VAL A 27 0.55 -10.22 -11.78
N GLN A 28 -0.45 -10.91 -12.31
CA GLN A 28 -1.23 -10.41 -13.45
C GLN A 28 -1.99 -9.13 -13.07
N GLY A 29 -2.56 -9.08 -11.88
CA GLY A 29 -3.22 -7.89 -11.37
C GLY A 29 -2.26 -6.69 -11.26
N VAL A 30 -1.04 -6.92 -10.81
CA VAL A 30 0.00 -5.89 -10.75
C VAL A 30 0.34 -5.40 -12.16
N ALA A 31 0.49 -6.31 -13.12
CA ALA A 31 0.75 -5.95 -14.51
C ALA A 31 -0.38 -5.12 -15.10
N ASP A 32 -1.63 -5.48 -14.79
CA ASP A 32 -2.80 -4.74 -15.25
C ASP A 32 -2.82 -3.31 -14.69
N ASP A 33 -2.44 -3.13 -13.44
CA ASP A 33 -2.31 -1.80 -12.82
C ASP A 33 -1.25 -0.96 -13.51
N VAL A 34 -0.11 -1.56 -13.87
CA VAL A 34 0.96 -0.87 -14.61
C VAL A 34 0.47 -0.45 -15.99
N ILE A 35 -0.22 -1.34 -16.69
CA ILE A 35 -0.79 -1.06 -18.03
C ILE A 35 -1.77 0.11 -17.94
N ALA A 36 -2.65 0.10 -16.95
CA ALA A 36 -3.63 1.18 -16.75
C ALA A 36 -2.94 2.52 -16.50
N GLN A 37 -1.88 2.52 -15.71
CA GLN A 37 -1.12 3.74 -15.40
C GLN A 37 -0.41 4.28 -16.64
N ILE A 38 0.19 3.41 -17.44
CA ILE A 38 0.85 3.80 -18.70
C ILE A 38 -0.17 4.42 -19.67
N LYS A 39 -1.34 3.80 -19.83
CA LYS A 39 -2.41 4.33 -20.68
C LYS A 39 -2.86 5.71 -20.22
N LYS A 40 -2.98 5.91 -18.92
CA LYS A 40 -3.35 7.20 -18.35
C LYS A 40 -2.33 8.28 -18.68
N ILE A 41 -1.04 7.97 -18.60
CA ILE A 41 0.04 8.89 -18.93
C ILE A 41 0.04 9.22 -20.41
N VAL A 42 -0.10 8.22 -21.27
CA VAL A 42 -0.15 8.40 -22.72
C VAL A 42 -1.32 9.31 -23.12
N THR A 43 -2.46 9.18 -22.46
CA THR A 43 -3.63 10.02 -22.74
C THR A 43 -3.41 11.48 -22.33
N SER A 44 -2.64 11.71 -21.24
CA SER A 44 -2.38 13.06 -20.72
C SER A 44 -1.30 13.80 -21.51
N THR A 45 -0.35 13.09 -22.13
CA THR A 45 0.82 13.69 -22.78
C THR A 45 1.09 13.03 -24.11
N ASN A 46 0.97 13.80 -25.20
CA ASN A 46 0.99 13.27 -26.55
C ASN A 46 2.38 13.02 -27.17
N HIS A 47 3.47 13.30 -26.47
CA HIS A 47 4.81 13.29 -27.06
C HIS A 47 5.84 12.42 -26.33
N LEU A 48 5.38 11.57 -25.41
CA LEU A 48 6.29 10.72 -24.64
C LEU A 48 6.36 9.34 -25.29
N ASP A 49 7.58 8.80 -25.39
CA ASP A 49 7.77 7.42 -25.81
C ASP A 49 7.44 6.44 -24.66
N THR A 50 7.45 5.16 -24.96
CA THR A 50 7.12 4.12 -23.96
C THR A 50 8.08 4.14 -22.77
N ARG A 51 9.35 4.44 -23.01
CA ARG A 51 10.36 4.52 -21.95
C ARG A 51 10.03 5.63 -20.97
N ASP A 52 9.71 6.82 -21.47
CA ASP A 52 9.35 7.96 -20.64
C ASP A 52 8.06 7.71 -19.88
N CYS A 53 7.07 7.10 -20.52
CA CYS A 53 5.83 6.71 -19.86
C CYS A 53 6.08 5.71 -18.72
N ALA A 54 6.98 4.75 -18.92
CA ALA A 54 7.33 3.79 -17.89
C ALA A 54 8.02 4.46 -16.69
N ILE A 55 8.91 5.42 -16.95
CA ILE A 55 9.60 6.17 -15.89
C ILE A 55 8.59 7.00 -15.09
N LEU A 56 7.67 7.69 -15.76
CA LEU A 56 6.62 8.47 -15.09
C LEU A 56 5.69 7.56 -14.29
N ALA A 57 5.33 6.39 -14.81
CA ALA A 57 4.53 5.41 -14.09
C ALA A 57 5.23 4.96 -12.82
N ALA A 58 6.54 4.68 -12.90
CA ALA A 58 7.33 4.29 -11.74
C ALA A 58 7.37 5.40 -10.68
N LEU A 59 7.51 6.65 -11.11
CA LEU A 59 7.49 7.80 -10.20
C LEU A 59 6.13 7.92 -9.50
N ASN A 60 5.03 7.75 -10.23
CA ASN A 60 3.68 7.82 -9.67
C ASN A 60 3.44 6.71 -8.65
N PHE A 61 3.83 5.48 -8.96
CA PHE A 61 3.69 4.35 -8.03
C PHE A 61 4.53 4.54 -6.78
N CYS A 62 5.76 5.04 -6.92
CA CYS A 62 6.62 5.33 -5.77
C CYS A 62 6.01 6.42 -4.87
N ASP A 63 5.46 7.47 -5.48
CA ASP A 63 4.79 8.55 -4.76
C ASP A 63 3.55 8.02 -4.01
N ASP A 64 2.71 7.23 -4.69
CA ASP A 64 1.53 6.62 -4.08
C ASP A 64 1.90 5.72 -2.90
N ARG A 65 2.95 4.90 -3.08
CA ARG A 65 3.46 4.06 -2.00
C ARG A 65 3.92 4.88 -0.81
N ASN A 66 4.67 5.95 -1.05
CA ASN A 66 5.19 6.81 0.03
C ASN A 66 4.05 7.50 0.78
N LYS A 67 3.02 7.95 0.07
CA LYS A 67 1.83 8.54 0.68
C LYS A 67 1.06 7.52 1.51
N ALA A 68 0.90 6.30 1.00
CA ALA A 68 0.23 5.22 1.72
C ALA A 68 1.00 4.85 3.00
N LEU A 69 2.32 4.80 2.95
CA LEU A 69 3.15 4.52 4.12
C LEU A 69 3.03 5.63 5.18
N ARG A 70 2.99 6.90 4.76
CA ARG A 70 2.77 8.02 5.69
C ARG A 70 1.41 7.93 6.35
N ASN A 71 0.36 7.66 5.59
CA ASN A 71 -0.99 7.49 6.11
C ASN A 71 -1.06 6.33 7.12
N LYS A 72 -0.38 5.23 6.82
CA LYS A 72 -0.30 4.09 7.74
C LYS A 72 0.36 4.47 9.06
N LYS A 73 1.47 5.20 9.01
CA LYS A 73 2.16 5.69 10.22
C LYS A 73 1.28 6.62 11.05
N GLU A 74 0.57 7.53 10.39
CA GLU A 74 -0.36 8.45 11.05
C GLU A 74 -1.50 7.68 11.72
N CYS A 75 -2.06 6.68 11.04
CA CYS A 75 -3.12 5.83 11.60
C CYS A 75 -2.64 5.06 12.83
N ILE A 76 -1.44 4.50 12.77
CA ILE A 76 -0.84 3.78 13.90
C ILE A 76 -0.62 4.73 15.07
N SER A 77 -0.08 5.92 14.81
CA SER A 77 0.15 6.92 15.85
C SER A 77 -1.15 7.36 16.53
N LYS A 78 -2.20 7.60 15.73
CA LYS A 78 -3.53 7.94 16.25
C LYS A 78 -4.13 6.80 17.07
N ALA A 79 -4.00 5.56 16.59
CA ALA A 79 -4.48 4.38 17.29
C ALA A 79 -3.78 4.22 18.64
N ASP A 80 -2.47 4.43 18.69
CA ASP A 80 -1.69 4.38 19.92
C ASP A 80 -2.16 5.43 20.93
N LYS A 81 -2.44 6.63 20.48
CA LYS A 81 -2.98 7.69 21.33
C LYS A 81 -4.35 7.31 21.90
N ILE A 82 -5.21 6.74 21.09
CA ILE A 82 -6.54 6.30 21.52
C ILE A 82 -6.42 5.19 22.56
N ILE A 83 -5.54 4.24 22.34
CA ILE A 83 -5.29 3.14 23.30
C ILE A 83 -4.81 3.69 24.62
N ARG A 84 -3.86 4.63 24.62
CA ARG A 84 -3.36 5.26 25.87
C ARG A 84 -4.48 5.99 26.61
N GLN A 85 -5.28 6.77 25.89
CA GLN A 85 -6.42 7.49 26.48
C GLN A 85 -7.45 6.53 27.08
N THR A 86 -7.74 5.43 26.39
CA THR A 86 -8.67 4.40 26.86
C THR A 86 -8.13 3.73 28.12
N ASN A 87 -6.86 3.41 28.16
CA ASN A 87 -6.23 2.81 29.33
C ASN A 87 -6.27 3.76 30.55
N ASP A 88 -6.00 5.04 30.33
CA ASP A 88 -6.09 6.05 31.39
C ASP A 88 -7.51 6.18 31.94
N LEU A 89 -8.52 6.19 31.06
CA LEU A 89 -9.93 6.23 31.44
C LEU A 89 -10.32 4.99 32.24
N ASN A 90 -9.88 3.81 31.82
CA ASN A 90 -10.14 2.56 32.52
C ASN A 90 -9.53 2.58 33.94
N LYS A 91 -8.33 3.11 34.06
CA LYS A 91 -7.67 3.28 35.35
C LYS A 91 -8.46 4.20 36.28
N GLN A 92 -8.90 5.34 35.77
CA GLN A 92 -9.73 6.29 36.54
C GLN A 92 -11.05 5.65 36.97
N CYS A 93 -11.70 4.90 36.09
CA CYS A 93 -12.93 4.18 36.42
C CYS A 93 -12.70 3.17 37.54
N SER A 94 -11.60 2.42 37.51
CA SER A 94 -11.23 1.49 38.60
C SER A 94 -11.03 2.21 39.91
N GLU A 95 -10.38 3.37 39.91
CA GLU A 95 -10.14 4.17 41.11
C GLU A 95 -11.47 4.67 41.71
N TYR A 96 -12.39 5.12 40.89
CA TYR A 96 -13.71 5.56 41.32
C TYR A 96 -14.53 4.42 41.91
N LYS A 97 -14.48 3.23 41.28
CA LYS A 97 -15.14 2.04 41.81
C LYS A 97 -14.61 1.64 43.17
N THR A 98 -13.29 1.71 43.37
CA THR A 98 -12.65 1.44 44.65
C THR A 98 -13.09 2.42 45.72
N ARG A 99 -13.15 3.72 45.41
CA ARG A 99 -13.63 4.76 46.31
C ARG A 99 -15.07 4.55 46.71
N LEU A 100 -15.92 4.18 45.77
CA LEU A 100 -17.35 3.90 46.05
C LEU A 100 -17.51 2.68 46.94
N ALA A 101 -16.62 1.68 46.83
CA ALA A 101 -16.65 0.48 47.66
C ALA A 101 -16.21 0.77 49.10
N GLU A 102 -15.40 1.80 49.32
CA GLU A 102 -14.91 2.20 50.67
C GLU A 102 -15.95 3.04 51.45
N VAL A 103 -16.95 3.51 50.79
CA VAL A 103 -18.03 4.28 51.39
C VAL A 103 -19.14 3.34 51.82
#